data_270ee33eef7c618be5be1a93a7575ca2
#
_entry.id   270ee33eef7c618be5be1a93a7575ca2
#
_cell.length_a   1.000
_cell.length_b   1.000
_cell.length_c   1.000
_cell.angle_alpha   90.00
_cell.angle_beta   90.00
_cell.angle_gamma   90.00
#
_symmetry.space_group_name_H-M   'P 1'
#
loop_
_entity.id
_entity.type
_entity.pdbx_description
1 polymer ?
#
loop_
_entity_poly.entity_id
_entity_poly.type
_entity_poly.pdbx_seq_one_letter_code
_entity_poly.pdbx_strand_id
1 'polypeptide(L)'
;MSVKQLRFASVLLAAIVPMQIVAQEQHVIEPAILEVRYDCWQAEHDDSYILRVGKTANQFFSFFQNRTDSLDFTSEVTRKIALQEFLEANDRSSDRSKRLKASTISRELLYQDLSTGKLSLYSNFASAYNTYEEGIPTQEWSINTDSVETIMGMECNLATTKFRGREWKVWFTEEIPVSLGPWKLGGLPGLILKADADDDFIKFTAVSIRTEGLSPVTFYNWAGSKYYKMDRSKFLKYKNRPRTIPYTGKVVQAKPYIELE
;
A
#
# COMPACT_ATOMS: atom_id res chain seq x y z
N MET A 1 -79.45 7.48 -9.01
CA MET A 1 -78.40 7.57 -10.03
C MET A 1 -77.08 7.82 -9.28
N SER A 2 -76.24 6.80 -9.18
CA SER A 2 -75.01 6.83 -8.38
C SER A 2 -73.80 7.00 -9.32
N VAL A 3 -73.02 8.05 -9.09
CA VAL A 3 -71.80 8.37 -9.84
C VAL A 3 -70.62 7.68 -9.14
N LYS A 4 -70.08 6.67 -9.78
CA LYS A 4 -68.79 5.96 -9.32
C LYS A 4 -67.62 6.86 -9.61
N GLN A 5 -66.90 7.28 -8.54
CA GLN A 5 -65.61 7.94 -8.64
C GLN A 5 -64.53 6.91 -9.02
N LEU A 6 -63.91 7.07 -10.17
CA LEU A 6 -62.72 6.38 -10.55
C LEU A 6 -61.50 7.02 -9.87
N ARG A 7 -60.84 6.29 -8.96
CA ARG A 7 -59.54 6.71 -8.39
C ARG A 7 -58.44 6.26 -9.33
N PHE A 8 -57.76 7.20 -9.96
CA PHE A 8 -56.50 6.97 -10.64
C PHE A 8 -55.40 6.81 -9.60
N ALA A 9 -54.86 5.59 -9.48
CA ALA A 9 -53.60 5.34 -8.76
C ALA A 9 -52.43 5.73 -9.66
N SER A 10 -51.79 6.86 -9.35
CA SER A 10 -50.54 7.26 -9.99
C SER A 10 -49.42 6.35 -9.49
N VAL A 11 -49.02 5.40 -10.30
CA VAL A 11 -47.80 4.62 -10.05
C VAL A 11 -46.60 5.52 -10.36
N LEU A 12 -45.93 5.99 -9.30
CA LEU A 12 -44.66 6.68 -9.42
C LEU A 12 -43.59 5.63 -9.82
N LEU A 13 -43.25 5.57 -11.11
CA LEU A 13 -42.11 4.81 -11.60
C LEU A 13 -40.87 5.56 -11.16
N ALA A 14 -40.24 5.15 -10.04
CA ALA A 14 -38.94 5.62 -9.66
C ALA A 14 -37.97 5.11 -10.71
N ALA A 15 -37.49 5.97 -11.60
CA ALA A 15 -36.42 5.68 -12.53
C ALA A 15 -35.15 5.38 -11.71
N ILE A 16 -34.80 4.10 -11.62
CA ILE A 16 -33.47 3.70 -11.14
C ILE A 16 -32.48 4.16 -12.21
N VAL A 17 -31.91 5.34 -12.01
CA VAL A 17 -30.78 5.80 -12.80
C VAL A 17 -29.62 4.87 -12.43
N PRO A 18 -29.09 4.05 -13.35
CA PRO A 18 -27.91 3.27 -13.06
C PRO A 18 -26.78 4.25 -12.74
N MET A 19 -26.27 4.20 -11.53
CA MET A 19 -25.09 4.93 -11.14
C MET A 19 -23.93 4.36 -11.97
N GLN A 20 -23.60 5.02 -13.08
CA GLN A 20 -22.44 4.65 -13.88
C GLN A 20 -21.22 4.90 -13.01
N ILE A 21 -20.57 3.83 -12.59
CA ILE A 21 -19.24 3.89 -12.01
C ILE A 21 -18.33 4.30 -13.17
N VAL A 22 -18.05 5.58 -13.30
CA VAL A 22 -17.05 6.08 -14.23
C VAL A 22 -15.72 5.66 -13.60
N ALA A 23 -15.05 4.67 -14.17
CA ALA A 23 -13.68 4.33 -13.80
C ALA A 23 -12.86 5.62 -13.91
N GLN A 24 -12.37 6.12 -12.80
CA GLN A 24 -11.58 7.36 -12.83
C GLN A 24 -10.25 7.05 -13.48
N GLU A 25 -9.86 7.87 -14.45
CA GLU A 25 -8.62 7.72 -15.18
C GLU A 25 -7.45 7.86 -14.19
N GLN A 26 -6.60 6.82 -14.10
CA GLN A 26 -5.44 6.86 -13.25
C GLN A 26 -4.39 7.80 -13.86
N HIS A 27 -3.83 8.68 -13.04
CA HIS A 27 -2.88 9.66 -13.53
C HIS A 27 -1.48 9.04 -13.66
N VAL A 28 -1.03 8.80 -14.91
CA VAL A 28 0.35 8.40 -15.22
C VAL A 28 1.28 9.58 -14.97
N ILE A 29 2.30 9.36 -14.12
CA ILE A 29 3.31 10.38 -13.79
C ILE A 29 4.44 10.31 -14.81
N GLU A 30 5.09 9.14 -14.95
CA GLU A 30 6.17 8.92 -15.91
C GLU A 30 6.40 7.43 -16.17
N PRO A 31 7.16 7.04 -17.23
CA PRO A 31 7.60 5.67 -17.42
C PRO A 31 8.46 5.18 -16.26
N ALA A 32 8.26 3.93 -15.83
CA ALA A 32 9.17 3.29 -14.89
C ALA A 32 10.41 2.74 -15.61
N ILE A 33 11.55 2.71 -14.90
CA ILE A 33 12.82 2.15 -15.36
C ILE A 33 13.22 0.89 -14.59
N LEU A 34 12.65 0.71 -13.38
CA LEU A 34 12.87 -0.46 -12.53
C LEU A 34 11.61 -0.76 -11.74
N GLU A 35 11.29 -2.02 -11.58
CA GLU A 35 10.25 -2.49 -10.65
C GLU A 35 10.80 -3.62 -9.80
N VAL A 36 10.65 -3.48 -8.48
CA VAL A 36 11.03 -4.51 -7.51
C VAL A 36 9.79 -4.97 -6.77
N ARG A 37 9.57 -6.27 -6.69
CA ARG A 37 8.53 -6.87 -5.86
C ARG A 37 9.16 -7.41 -4.59
N TYR A 38 8.61 -7.00 -3.46
CA TYR A 38 8.98 -7.49 -2.14
C TYR A 38 7.86 -8.33 -1.55
N ASP A 39 8.16 -9.52 -1.08
CA ASP A 39 7.30 -10.18 -0.11
C ASP A 39 7.52 -9.52 1.26
N CYS A 40 6.42 -9.31 1.98
CA CYS A 40 6.42 -8.67 3.30
C CYS A 40 5.77 -9.59 4.32
N TRP A 41 6.43 -9.69 5.46
CA TRP A 41 5.85 -10.24 6.68
C TRP A 41 5.80 -9.14 7.73
N GLN A 42 4.64 -8.88 8.30
CA GLN A 42 4.47 -7.89 9.37
C GLN A 42 3.43 -8.36 10.38
N ALA A 43 3.84 -8.50 11.65
CA ALA A 43 2.94 -8.83 12.74
C ALA A 43 2.00 -10.01 12.40
N GLU A 44 2.56 -11.13 11.96
CA GLU A 44 1.85 -12.37 11.60
C GLU A 44 0.97 -12.27 10.33
N HIS A 45 1.16 -11.24 9.52
CA HIS A 45 0.45 -11.07 8.25
C HIS A 45 1.43 -11.02 7.07
N ASP A 46 1.05 -11.69 5.99
CA ASP A 46 1.75 -11.64 4.71
C ASP A 46 1.15 -10.54 3.80
N ASP A 47 2.00 -9.91 3.03
CA ASP A 47 1.62 -9.03 1.91
C ASP A 47 2.71 -9.08 0.83
N SER A 48 2.49 -8.38 -0.28
CA SER A 48 3.48 -8.19 -1.33
C SER A 48 3.44 -6.74 -1.79
N TYR A 49 4.60 -6.11 -1.86
CA TYR A 49 4.74 -4.70 -2.21
C TYR A 49 5.49 -4.51 -3.52
N ILE A 50 5.15 -3.46 -4.22
CA ILE A 50 5.85 -3.00 -5.42
C ILE A 50 6.57 -1.70 -5.11
N LEU A 51 7.89 -1.70 -5.33
CA LEU A 51 8.68 -0.49 -5.52
C LEU A 51 8.79 -0.25 -7.03
N ARG A 52 8.30 0.85 -7.52
CA ARG A 52 8.41 1.24 -8.91
C ARG A 52 9.22 2.53 -8.99
N VAL A 53 10.28 2.49 -9.77
CA VAL A 53 11.27 3.55 -9.88
C VAL A 53 11.13 4.20 -11.25
N GLY A 54 10.92 5.49 -11.28
CA GLY A 54 11.00 6.32 -12.46
C GLY A 54 12.28 7.17 -12.47
N LYS A 55 12.36 8.13 -13.37
CA LYS A 55 13.49 9.05 -13.47
C LYS A 55 13.45 10.15 -12.41
N THR A 56 12.25 10.63 -12.11
CA THR A 56 12.01 11.75 -11.18
C THR A 56 11.02 11.40 -10.07
N ALA A 57 10.31 10.28 -10.20
CA ALA A 57 9.32 9.86 -9.25
C ALA A 57 9.41 8.36 -8.94
N ASN A 58 9.24 8.01 -7.67
CA ASN A 58 9.17 6.62 -7.22
C ASN A 58 7.85 6.39 -6.51
N GLN A 59 7.36 5.15 -6.53
CA GLN A 59 6.18 4.75 -5.77
C GLN A 59 6.39 3.42 -5.06
N PHE A 60 5.79 3.29 -3.87
CA PHE A 60 5.78 2.05 -3.10
C PHE A 60 4.36 1.78 -2.59
N PHE A 61 3.83 0.59 -2.84
CA PHE A 61 2.46 0.24 -2.50
C PHE A 61 2.24 -1.27 -2.38
N SER A 62 1.21 -1.69 -1.62
CA SER A 62 0.79 -3.09 -1.57
C SER A 62 0.19 -3.50 -2.93
N PHE A 63 0.74 -4.57 -3.51
CA PHE A 63 0.25 -5.15 -4.75
C PHE A 63 -1.20 -5.63 -4.62
N PHE A 64 -1.49 -6.38 -3.55
CA PHE A 64 -2.82 -6.96 -3.36
C PHE A 64 -3.86 -5.90 -3.03
N GLN A 65 -3.53 -4.91 -2.21
CA GLN A 65 -4.45 -3.82 -1.91
C GLN A 65 -4.78 -3.00 -3.16
N ASN A 66 -3.78 -2.60 -3.94
CA ASN A 66 -3.99 -1.84 -5.18
C ASN A 66 -4.83 -2.63 -6.19
N ARG A 67 -4.60 -3.95 -6.29
CA ARG A 67 -5.40 -4.85 -7.12
C ARG A 67 -6.85 -4.91 -6.64
N THR A 68 -7.08 -5.07 -5.34
CA THR A 68 -8.43 -5.09 -4.75
C THR A 68 -9.15 -3.79 -5.00
N ASP A 69 -8.50 -2.64 -4.76
CA ASP A 69 -9.08 -1.32 -5.02
C ASP A 69 -9.42 -1.16 -6.52
N SER A 70 -8.55 -1.63 -7.42
CA SER A 70 -8.85 -1.66 -8.85
C SER A 70 -10.11 -2.46 -9.17
N LEU A 71 -10.24 -3.65 -8.61
CA LEU A 71 -11.42 -4.50 -8.82
C LEU A 71 -12.71 -3.87 -8.26
N ASP A 72 -12.62 -3.25 -7.07
CA ASP A 72 -13.77 -2.66 -6.40
C ASP A 72 -14.33 -1.44 -7.13
N PHE A 73 -13.46 -0.65 -7.78
CA PHE A 73 -13.84 0.63 -8.35
C PHE A 73 -13.87 0.67 -9.88
N THR A 74 -13.47 -0.40 -10.59
CA THR A 74 -13.48 -0.39 -12.06
C THR A 74 -14.87 -0.69 -12.62
N SER A 75 -15.56 -1.70 -12.11
CA SER A 75 -16.89 -2.10 -12.58
C SER A 75 -17.64 -2.94 -11.54
N GLU A 76 -18.96 -3.09 -11.75
CA GLU A 76 -19.75 -3.99 -10.90
C GLU A 76 -19.36 -5.46 -11.05
N VAL A 77 -18.91 -5.85 -12.25
CA VAL A 77 -18.43 -7.22 -12.52
C VAL A 77 -17.14 -7.48 -11.74
N THR A 78 -16.18 -6.60 -11.82
CA THR A 78 -14.89 -6.76 -11.11
C THR A 78 -15.06 -6.66 -9.59
N ARG A 79 -16.02 -5.87 -9.10
CA ARG A 79 -16.36 -5.83 -7.67
C ARG A 79 -16.89 -7.18 -7.16
N LYS A 80 -17.68 -7.91 -7.95
CA LYS A 80 -18.11 -9.25 -7.58
C LYS A 80 -16.94 -10.22 -7.46
N ILE A 81 -15.91 -10.08 -8.32
CA ILE A 81 -14.67 -10.86 -8.21
C ILE A 81 -13.94 -10.54 -6.91
N ALA A 82 -13.77 -9.27 -6.55
CA ALA A 82 -13.14 -8.87 -5.30
C ALA A 82 -13.89 -9.43 -4.08
N LEU A 83 -15.21 -9.37 -4.09
CA LEU A 83 -16.05 -9.92 -3.02
C LEU A 83 -15.89 -11.45 -2.92
N GLN A 84 -15.89 -12.16 -4.02
CA GLN A 84 -15.68 -13.62 -4.04
C GLN A 84 -14.32 -13.98 -3.47
N GLU A 85 -13.24 -13.32 -3.90
CA GLU A 85 -11.89 -13.54 -3.38
C GLU A 85 -11.78 -13.25 -1.88
N PHE A 86 -12.45 -12.21 -1.40
CA PHE A 86 -12.52 -11.91 0.03
C PHE A 86 -13.23 -13.02 0.82
N LEU A 87 -14.33 -13.55 0.31
CA LEU A 87 -15.05 -14.66 0.96
C LEU A 87 -14.21 -15.93 0.98
N GLU A 88 -13.55 -16.27 -0.14
CA GLU A 88 -12.65 -17.42 -0.24
C GLU A 88 -11.45 -17.31 0.72
N ALA A 89 -10.87 -16.11 0.85
CA ALA A 89 -9.75 -15.86 1.74
C ALA A 89 -10.12 -16.02 3.23
N ASN A 90 -11.38 -15.74 3.58
CA ASN A 90 -11.89 -15.87 4.96
C ASN A 90 -12.51 -17.23 5.25
N ASP A 91 -12.54 -18.15 4.29
CA ASP A 91 -12.94 -19.52 4.53
C ASP A 91 -11.89 -20.25 5.39
N ARG A 92 -12.36 -21.16 6.26
CA ARG A 92 -11.47 -21.93 7.17
C ARG A 92 -10.50 -22.85 6.43
N SER A 93 -10.84 -23.28 5.22
CA SER A 93 -10.01 -24.12 4.35
C SER A 93 -9.06 -23.31 3.46
N SER A 94 -9.03 -21.99 3.61
CA SER A 94 -8.25 -21.07 2.76
C SER A 94 -6.74 -21.32 2.92
N ASP A 95 -6.04 -21.46 1.81
CA ASP A 95 -4.59 -21.51 1.77
C ASP A 95 -3.94 -20.11 1.79
N ARG A 96 -2.59 -20.06 1.85
CA ARG A 96 -1.84 -18.81 1.87
C ARG A 96 -2.13 -17.95 0.63
N SER A 97 -2.25 -18.55 -0.55
CA SER A 97 -2.43 -17.81 -1.81
C SER A 97 -3.76 -17.08 -1.87
N LYS A 98 -4.82 -17.69 -1.35
CA LYS A 98 -6.15 -17.07 -1.23
C LYS A 98 -6.15 -15.94 -0.20
N ARG A 99 -5.54 -16.19 0.98
CA ARG A 99 -5.45 -15.16 2.03
C ARG A 99 -4.68 -13.92 1.57
N LEU A 100 -3.62 -14.07 0.78
CA LEU A 100 -2.86 -12.96 0.22
C LEU A 100 -3.72 -12.05 -0.66
N LYS A 101 -4.65 -12.59 -1.46
CA LYS A 101 -5.53 -11.79 -2.33
C LYS A 101 -6.44 -10.84 -1.56
N ALA A 102 -6.77 -11.17 -0.31
CA ALA A 102 -7.54 -10.31 0.58
C ALA A 102 -6.67 -9.66 1.67
N SER A 103 -5.34 -9.67 1.50
CA SER A 103 -4.42 -9.04 2.44
C SER A 103 -4.64 -7.53 2.48
N THR A 104 -4.65 -6.99 3.69
CA THR A 104 -4.84 -5.55 3.94
C THR A 104 -3.89 -5.09 5.04
N ILE A 105 -2.60 -5.46 4.96
CA ILE A 105 -1.62 -4.98 5.94
C ILE A 105 -1.57 -3.46 5.88
N SER A 106 -1.46 -2.90 4.69
CA SER A 106 -1.40 -1.46 4.50
C SER A 106 -2.23 -1.01 3.31
N ARG A 107 -3.01 0.06 3.52
CA ARG A 107 -3.71 0.80 2.46
C ARG A 107 -2.97 2.08 2.12
N GLU A 108 -1.66 2.01 2.10
CA GLU A 108 -0.80 3.17 1.90
C GLU A 108 -0.19 3.14 0.51
N LEU A 109 -0.22 4.30 -0.13
CA LEU A 109 0.46 4.59 -1.37
C LEU A 109 1.51 5.65 -1.03
N LEU A 110 2.77 5.34 -1.24
CA LEU A 110 3.89 6.22 -0.98
C LEU A 110 4.47 6.68 -2.31
N TYR A 111 4.67 7.97 -2.46
CA TYR A 111 5.31 8.59 -3.61
C TYR A 111 6.47 9.45 -3.16
N GLN A 112 7.57 9.36 -3.89
CA GLN A 112 8.71 10.26 -3.74
C GLN A 112 8.86 11.06 -5.03
N ASP A 113 8.89 12.37 -4.91
CA ASP A 113 9.24 13.29 -5.98
C ASP A 113 10.69 13.75 -5.77
N LEU A 114 11.59 13.22 -6.58
CA LEU A 114 13.03 13.51 -6.48
C LEU A 114 13.36 14.94 -6.92
N SER A 115 12.53 15.55 -7.77
CA SER A 115 12.75 16.93 -8.25
C SER A 115 12.48 17.96 -7.15
N THR A 116 11.55 17.68 -6.25
CA THR A 116 11.21 18.55 -5.13
C THR A 116 11.75 18.07 -3.79
N GLY A 117 12.33 16.87 -3.75
CA GLY A 117 12.80 16.23 -2.51
C GLY A 117 11.66 15.91 -1.54
N LYS A 118 10.45 15.68 -2.06
CA LYS A 118 9.26 15.42 -1.23
C LYS A 118 8.81 13.97 -1.28
N LEU A 119 8.35 13.50 -0.14
CA LEU A 119 7.64 12.25 0.03
C LEU A 119 6.19 12.55 0.41
N SER A 120 5.25 11.95 -0.32
CA SER A 120 3.82 12.02 -0.03
C SER A 120 3.29 10.64 0.29
N LEU A 121 2.56 10.51 1.39
CA LEU A 121 1.87 9.28 1.76
C LEU A 121 0.37 9.50 1.72
N TYR A 122 -0.31 8.61 1.00
CA TYR A 122 -1.75 8.56 0.85
C TYR A 122 -2.27 7.29 1.54
N SER A 123 -3.32 7.42 2.33
CA SER A 123 -3.88 6.28 3.07
C SER A 123 -5.37 6.42 3.27
N ASN A 124 -6.07 5.30 3.18
CA ASN A 124 -7.47 5.20 3.55
C ASN A 124 -7.56 4.51 4.92
N PHE A 125 -7.86 5.27 5.97
CA PHE A 125 -8.13 4.74 7.31
C PHE A 125 -9.22 5.54 8.03
N ALA A 126 -9.89 4.90 8.98
CA ALA A 126 -10.99 5.51 9.74
C ALA A 126 -12.11 6.11 8.84
N SER A 127 -12.40 5.44 7.71
CA SER A 127 -13.40 5.86 6.71
C SER A 127 -13.10 7.23 6.05
N ALA A 128 -11.84 7.67 6.07
CA ALA A 128 -11.39 8.90 5.43
C ALA A 128 -10.12 8.68 4.62
N TYR A 129 -10.02 9.39 3.50
CA TYR A 129 -8.83 9.44 2.67
C TYR A 129 -7.93 10.56 3.17
N ASN A 130 -6.74 10.21 3.62
CA ASN A 130 -5.82 11.14 4.26
C ASN A 130 -4.47 11.13 3.57
N THR A 131 -3.80 12.28 3.57
CA THR A 131 -2.44 12.42 3.04
C THR A 131 -1.61 13.31 3.94
N TYR A 132 -0.31 13.03 3.99
CA TYR A 132 0.68 13.96 4.49
C TYR A 132 1.90 14.02 3.57
N GLU A 133 2.65 15.10 3.68
CA GLU A 133 3.90 15.31 2.97
C GLU A 133 5.01 15.58 3.97
N GLU A 134 6.20 15.07 3.65
CA GLU A 134 7.45 15.36 4.36
C GLU A 134 8.60 15.47 3.36
N GLY A 135 9.77 15.92 3.77
CA GLY A 135 10.99 15.76 2.98
C GLY A 135 11.32 14.26 2.84
N ILE A 136 11.94 13.86 1.73
CA ILE A 136 12.45 12.49 1.59
C ILE A 136 13.42 12.24 2.75
N PRO A 137 13.11 11.29 3.65
CA PRO A 137 13.94 11.09 4.83
C PRO A 137 15.27 10.45 4.46
N THR A 138 16.31 10.84 5.18
CA THR A 138 17.64 10.23 5.11
C THR A 138 17.87 9.33 6.30
N GLN A 139 18.67 8.29 6.13
CA GLN A 139 19.10 7.38 7.19
C GLN A 139 20.62 7.47 7.37
N GLU A 140 21.07 7.41 8.62
CA GLU A 140 22.49 7.24 8.95
C GLU A 140 22.78 5.75 9.03
N TRP A 141 23.53 5.23 8.04
CA TRP A 141 23.82 3.81 7.93
C TRP A 141 25.18 3.44 8.53
N SER A 142 25.21 2.36 9.29
CA SER A 142 26.43 1.65 9.65
C SER A 142 26.57 0.44 8.71
N ILE A 143 27.51 0.48 7.78
CA ILE A 143 27.74 -0.57 6.79
C ILE A 143 28.77 -1.56 7.33
N ASN A 144 28.45 -2.85 7.21
CA ASN A 144 29.35 -3.95 7.55
C ASN A 144 29.62 -4.80 6.30
N THR A 145 30.79 -4.62 5.71
CA THR A 145 31.23 -5.34 4.52
C THR A 145 31.77 -6.76 4.80
N ASP A 146 32.01 -7.11 6.08
CA ASP A 146 32.38 -8.45 6.47
C ASP A 146 31.18 -9.41 6.55
N SER A 147 29.99 -8.87 6.55
CA SER A 147 28.74 -9.63 6.58
C SER A 147 28.08 -9.59 5.21
N VAL A 148 28.17 -10.68 4.50
CA VAL A 148 27.66 -10.82 3.12
C VAL A 148 26.59 -11.90 3.06
N GLU A 149 25.49 -11.63 2.35
CA GLU A 149 24.42 -12.60 2.04
C GLU A 149 24.17 -12.59 0.53
N THR A 150 23.92 -13.76 -0.08
CA THR A 150 23.52 -13.84 -1.48
C THR A 150 21.98 -13.83 -1.57
N ILE A 151 21.41 -12.80 -2.19
CA ILE A 151 19.96 -12.65 -2.39
C ILE A 151 19.69 -12.54 -3.89
N MET A 152 18.83 -13.40 -4.42
CA MET A 152 18.50 -13.47 -5.86
C MET A 152 19.74 -13.62 -6.75
N GLY A 153 20.82 -14.25 -6.25
CA GLY A 153 22.08 -14.45 -6.97
C GLY A 153 23.04 -13.26 -6.93
N MET A 154 22.69 -12.17 -6.26
CA MET A 154 23.52 -10.98 -6.09
C MET A 154 24.16 -10.95 -4.71
N GLU A 155 25.39 -10.47 -4.64
CA GLU A 155 26.08 -10.24 -3.39
C GLU A 155 25.51 -8.99 -2.68
N CYS A 156 25.18 -9.13 -1.40
CA CYS A 156 24.58 -8.06 -0.61
C CYS A 156 25.36 -7.84 0.68
N ASN A 157 25.71 -6.60 0.94
CA ASN A 157 26.35 -6.17 2.18
C ASN A 157 25.30 -5.82 3.25
N LEU A 158 25.62 -6.06 4.51
CA LEU A 158 24.79 -5.71 5.65
C LEU A 158 24.95 -4.22 5.99
N ALA A 159 23.82 -3.53 6.23
CA ALA A 159 23.80 -2.22 6.85
C ALA A 159 22.75 -2.15 7.95
N THR A 160 23.00 -1.32 8.97
CA THR A 160 22.06 -1.12 10.09
C THR A 160 21.82 0.36 10.33
N THR A 161 20.62 0.68 10.80
CA THR A 161 20.25 2.04 11.19
C THR A 161 19.14 2.03 12.22
N LYS A 162 19.02 3.13 12.99
CA LYS A 162 17.80 3.45 13.76
C LYS A 162 16.99 4.45 12.95
N PHE A 163 15.78 4.06 12.58
CA PHE A 163 14.94 4.91 11.76
C PHE A 163 13.46 4.73 12.12
N ARG A 164 12.77 5.84 12.36
CA ARG A 164 11.34 5.89 12.66
C ARG A 164 10.94 5.01 13.86
N GLY A 165 11.74 5.06 14.92
CA GLY A 165 11.52 4.33 16.18
C GLY A 165 11.83 2.84 16.13
N ARG A 166 12.48 2.36 15.05
CA ARG A 166 12.85 0.95 14.87
C ARG A 166 14.32 0.79 14.57
N GLU A 167 14.87 -0.37 14.95
CA GLU A 167 16.18 -0.81 14.54
C GLU A 167 16.08 -1.65 13.28
N TRP A 168 16.75 -1.22 12.21
CA TRP A 168 16.72 -1.87 10.90
C TRP A 168 18.02 -2.57 10.62
N LYS A 169 17.93 -3.80 10.10
CA LYS A 169 19.01 -4.54 9.44
C LYS A 169 18.62 -4.72 8.00
N VAL A 170 19.48 -4.29 7.07
CA VAL A 170 19.19 -4.37 5.65
C VAL A 170 20.37 -5.00 4.91
N TRP A 171 20.05 -5.67 3.80
CA TRP A 171 21.03 -6.20 2.86
C TRP A 171 20.82 -5.50 1.52
N PHE A 172 21.86 -4.84 1.04
CA PHE A 172 21.84 -4.08 -0.20
C PHE A 172 22.91 -4.56 -1.16
N THR A 173 22.65 -4.45 -2.45
CA THR A 173 23.60 -4.80 -3.53
C THR A 173 23.99 -3.57 -4.33
N GLU A 174 25.29 -3.42 -4.60
CA GLU A 174 25.83 -2.39 -5.48
C GLU A 174 25.72 -2.75 -6.97
N GLU A 175 25.38 -4.02 -7.30
CA GLU A 175 25.13 -4.45 -8.67
C GLU A 175 23.96 -3.70 -9.34
N ILE A 176 23.03 -3.16 -8.52
CA ILE A 176 21.95 -2.29 -8.95
C ILE A 176 22.14 -0.93 -8.28
N PRO A 177 22.73 0.07 -8.98
CA PRO A 177 23.11 1.36 -8.39
C PRO A 177 21.89 2.29 -8.20
N VAL A 178 20.88 1.80 -7.49
CA VAL A 178 19.63 2.53 -7.16
C VAL A 178 19.56 2.63 -5.65
N SER A 179 19.75 3.84 -5.11
CA SER A 179 19.78 4.12 -3.66
C SER A 179 18.40 4.09 -3.00
N LEU A 180 17.62 3.03 -3.25
CA LEU A 180 16.25 2.84 -2.79
C LEU A 180 16.07 1.46 -2.14
N GLY A 181 14.96 1.31 -1.43
CA GLY A 181 14.54 0.07 -0.81
C GLY A 181 13.03 0.04 -0.56
N PRO A 182 12.54 -0.95 0.18
CA PRO A 182 11.14 -1.02 0.56
C PRO A 182 10.77 0.13 1.49
N TRP A 183 9.52 0.55 1.40
CA TRP A 183 8.92 1.60 2.22
C TRP A 183 9.66 2.95 2.08
N LYS A 184 10.24 3.49 3.15
CA LYS A 184 11.00 4.76 3.18
C LYS A 184 12.51 4.55 3.29
N LEU A 185 12.97 3.32 3.17
CA LEU A 185 14.40 2.99 3.27
C LEU A 185 15.13 3.32 1.98
N GLY A 186 16.33 3.86 2.10
CA GLY A 186 17.16 4.22 0.96
C GLY A 186 18.46 4.88 1.39
N GLY A 187 19.19 5.51 0.46
CA GLY A 187 20.41 6.26 0.74
C GLY A 187 21.69 5.40 0.84
N LEU A 188 21.61 4.08 0.65
CA LEU A 188 22.77 3.20 0.48
C LEU A 188 23.30 3.27 -0.97
N PRO A 189 24.54 2.87 -1.25
CA PRO A 189 25.13 2.92 -2.59
C PRO A 189 24.53 1.89 -3.57
N GLY A 190 23.40 1.28 -3.26
CA GLY A 190 22.71 0.30 -4.07
C GLY A 190 21.31 -0.04 -3.57
N LEU A 191 20.68 -0.99 -4.26
CA LEU A 191 19.31 -1.40 -3.98
C LEU A 191 19.24 -2.30 -2.74
N ILE A 192 18.34 -1.96 -1.81
CA ILE A 192 18.07 -2.81 -0.65
C ILE A 192 17.16 -3.96 -1.09
N LEU A 193 17.67 -5.18 -0.99
CA LEU A 193 16.95 -6.40 -1.37
C LEU A 193 16.23 -7.06 -0.20
N LYS A 194 16.71 -6.84 1.02
CA LYS A 194 16.08 -7.38 2.23
C LYS A 194 16.16 -6.35 3.36
N ALA A 195 15.12 -6.24 4.13
CA ALA A 195 15.07 -5.34 5.28
C ALA A 195 14.27 -5.99 6.41
N ASP A 196 14.88 -6.08 7.58
CA ASP A 196 14.29 -6.64 8.80
C ASP A 196 14.29 -5.56 9.89
N ALA A 197 13.19 -5.46 10.65
CA ALA A 197 13.10 -4.54 11.79
C ALA A 197 12.62 -5.25 13.05
N ASP A 198 13.18 -4.81 14.19
CA ASP A 198 12.78 -5.21 15.54
C ASP A 198 12.64 -6.73 15.70
N ASP A 199 13.73 -7.47 15.48
CA ASP A 199 13.79 -8.92 15.63
C ASP A 199 12.67 -9.65 14.87
N ASP A 200 12.59 -9.36 13.58
CA ASP A 200 11.64 -9.99 12.64
C ASP A 200 10.19 -9.53 12.73
N PHE A 201 9.89 -8.46 13.44
CA PHE A 201 8.53 -7.91 13.47
C PHE A 201 8.05 -7.46 12.09
N ILE A 202 8.96 -6.88 11.28
CA ILE A 202 8.74 -6.53 9.87
C ILE A 202 9.87 -7.10 9.04
N LYS A 203 9.53 -7.81 7.96
CA LYS A 203 10.49 -8.32 6.98
C LYS A 203 10.03 -7.95 5.59
N PHE A 204 10.95 -7.42 4.80
CA PHE A 204 10.81 -7.29 3.36
C PHE A 204 11.90 -8.11 2.69
N THR A 205 11.52 -8.90 1.67
CA THR A 205 12.48 -9.67 0.88
C THR A 205 12.13 -9.51 -0.59
N ALA A 206 13.07 -9.03 -1.40
CA ALA A 206 12.89 -8.92 -2.84
C ALA A 206 12.75 -10.31 -3.46
N VAL A 207 11.72 -10.48 -4.29
CA VAL A 207 11.40 -11.75 -4.97
C VAL A 207 11.35 -11.62 -6.48
N SER A 208 11.33 -10.39 -6.99
CA SER A 208 11.39 -10.12 -8.44
C SER A 208 11.96 -8.73 -8.68
N ILE A 209 12.82 -8.63 -9.69
CA ILE A 209 13.37 -7.37 -10.20
C ILE A 209 13.17 -7.37 -11.70
N ARG A 210 12.60 -6.29 -12.24
CA ARG A 210 12.32 -6.16 -13.68
C ARG A 210 12.73 -4.78 -14.18
N THR A 211 13.22 -4.76 -15.41
CA THR A 211 13.56 -3.52 -16.14
C THR A 211 12.79 -3.40 -17.46
N GLU A 212 12.03 -4.44 -17.83
CA GLU A 212 11.23 -4.49 -19.04
C GLU A 212 9.79 -4.88 -18.74
N GLY A 213 8.86 -4.51 -19.63
CA GLY A 213 7.43 -4.79 -19.47
C GLY A 213 6.83 -4.12 -18.25
N LEU A 214 7.33 -2.96 -17.86
CA LEU A 214 6.95 -2.24 -16.65
C LEU A 214 5.66 -1.46 -16.87
N SER A 215 4.81 -1.43 -15.85
CA SER A 215 3.78 -0.40 -15.76
C SER A 215 4.40 0.93 -15.35
N PRO A 216 3.87 2.07 -15.80
CA PRO A 216 4.41 3.38 -15.44
C PRO A 216 4.24 3.69 -13.95
N VAL A 217 5.03 4.63 -13.43
CA VAL A 217 4.74 5.27 -12.15
C VAL A 217 3.41 6.00 -12.28
N THR A 218 2.43 5.63 -11.45
CA THR A 218 1.04 6.05 -11.61
C THR A 218 0.45 6.49 -10.29
N PHE A 219 -0.17 7.65 -10.24
CA PHE A 219 -0.96 8.03 -9.08
C PHE A 219 -2.29 7.26 -9.08
N TYR A 220 -2.43 6.34 -8.14
CA TYR A 220 -3.63 5.53 -7.98
C TYR A 220 -4.64 6.22 -7.06
N ASN A 221 -5.83 6.50 -7.59
CA ASN A 221 -6.99 6.99 -6.83
C ASN A 221 -8.26 6.32 -7.35
N TRP A 222 -8.34 5.01 -7.18
CA TRP A 222 -9.42 4.18 -7.71
C TRP A 222 -10.83 4.64 -7.31
N ALA A 223 -10.97 5.13 -6.08
CA ALA A 223 -12.25 5.61 -5.55
C ALA A 223 -12.62 7.03 -6.00
N GLY A 224 -11.72 7.75 -6.69
CA GLY A 224 -11.93 9.16 -7.03
C GLY A 224 -12.10 10.08 -5.82
N SER A 225 -11.62 9.66 -4.68
CA SER A 225 -11.85 10.36 -3.42
C SER A 225 -10.91 11.53 -3.22
N LYS A 226 -11.42 12.56 -2.56
CA LYS A 226 -10.59 13.67 -2.12
C LYS A 226 -9.78 13.28 -0.89
N TYR A 227 -8.45 13.49 -0.95
CA TYR A 227 -7.58 13.31 0.20
C TYR A 227 -7.52 14.57 1.06
N TYR A 228 -7.62 14.39 2.37
CA TYR A 228 -7.50 15.46 3.35
C TYR A 228 -6.07 15.51 3.86
N LYS A 229 -5.42 16.67 3.68
CA LYS A 229 -4.05 16.89 4.15
C LYS A 229 -4.03 17.03 5.68
N MET A 230 -3.08 16.37 6.31
CA MET A 230 -2.82 16.49 7.74
C MET A 230 -1.33 16.45 8.04
N ASP A 231 -0.95 16.82 9.24
CA ASP A 231 0.43 16.69 9.68
C ASP A 231 0.78 15.22 9.96
N ARG A 232 2.04 14.83 9.67
CA ARG A 232 2.53 13.48 9.91
C ARG A 232 2.33 13.04 11.37
N SER A 233 2.64 13.88 12.34
CA SER A 233 2.45 13.59 13.77
C SER A 233 1.01 13.25 14.12
N LYS A 234 0.06 13.97 13.55
CA LYS A 234 -1.37 13.71 13.70
C LYS A 234 -1.76 12.39 13.03
N PHE A 235 -1.22 12.10 11.84
CA PHE A 235 -1.43 10.84 11.12
C PHE A 235 -0.98 9.65 11.98
N LEU A 236 0.24 9.67 12.52
CA LEU A 236 0.79 8.62 13.38
C LEU A 236 -0.04 8.42 14.65
N LYS A 237 -0.46 9.51 15.29
CA LYS A 237 -1.34 9.43 16.46
C LYS A 237 -2.64 8.70 16.15
N TYR A 238 -3.21 8.91 14.96
CA TYR A 238 -4.42 8.20 14.53
C TYR A 238 -4.15 6.73 14.21
N LYS A 239 -3.02 6.41 13.57
CA LYS A 239 -2.64 5.03 13.23
C LYS A 239 -2.39 4.18 14.46
N ASN A 240 -1.73 4.74 15.49
CA ASN A 240 -1.31 4.02 16.68
C ASN A 240 -2.35 4.02 17.82
N ARG A 241 -3.53 4.63 17.63
CA ARG A 241 -4.55 4.67 18.69
C ARG A 241 -5.38 3.38 18.74
N PRO A 242 -5.75 2.92 19.96
CA PRO A 242 -6.75 1.87 20.10
C PRO A 242 -8.09 2.27 19.46
N ARG A 243 -8.83 1.28 18.96
CA ARG A 243 -10.15 1.48 18.36
C ARG A 243 -11.23 0.79 19.20
N THR A 244 -12.35 1.48 19.38
CA THR A 244 -13.54 0.84 19.97
C THR A 244 -14.38 0.27 18.84
N ILE A 245 -14.70 -1.02 18.90
CA ILE A 245 -15.59 -1.65 17.94
C ILE A 245 -17.02 -1.12 18.20
N PRO A 246 -17.68 -0.49 17.20
CA PRO A 246 -19.09 -0.11 17.31
C PRO A 246 -19.93 -1.34 17.69
N TYR A 247 -21.00 -1.12 18.42
CA TYR A 247 -21.98 -2.12 18.91
C TYR A 247 -21.51 -3.03 20.04
N THR A 248 -20.21 -3.36 20.17
CA THR A 248 -19.71 -4.22 21.26
C THR A 248 -19.04 -3.45 22.39
N GLY A 249 -18.63 -2.20 22.14
CA GLY A 249 -17.83 -1.39 23.06
C GLY A 249 -16.42 -1.95 23.34
N LYS A 250 -16.04 -3.06 22.68
CA LYS A 250 -14.73 -3.67 22.86
C LYS A 250 -13.63 -2.76 22.33
N VAL A 251 -12.66 -2.46 23.19
CA VAL A 251 -11.44 -1.74 22.78
C VAL A 251 -10.45 -2.75 22.18
N VAL A 252 -10.07 -2.51 20.93
CA VAL A 252 -9.03 -3.28 20.24
C VAL A 252 -7.79 -2.40 20.15
N GLN A 253 -6.65 -2.91 20.57
CA GLN A 253 -5.37 -2.22 20.41
C GLN A 253 -5.08 -2.00 18.93
N ALA A 254 -4.42 -0.90 18.59
CA ALA A 254 -3.94 -0.70 17.24
C ALA A 254 -2.98 -1.84 16.87
N LYS A 255 -3.09 -2.32 15.62
CA LYS A 255 -2.01 -3.20 15.11
C LYS A 255 -0.72 -2.38 15.11
N PRO A 256 0.41 -2.97 15.52
CA PRO A 256 1.67 -2.25 15.47
C PRO A 256 1.92 -1.72 14.06
N TYR A 257 2.16 -0.42 13.98
CA TYR A 257 2.43 0.25 12.72
C TYR A 257 3.93 0.23 12.41
N ILE A 258 4.28 0.27 11.12
CA ILE A 258 5.68 0.26 10.68
C ILE A 258 6.47 1.45 11.23
N GLU A 259 5.81 2.58 11.45
CA GLU A 259 6.39 3.83 11.89
C GLU A 259 5.88 4.17 13.31
N LEU A 260 6.80 4.33 14.27
CA LEU A 260 6.46 4.56 15.67
C LEU A 260 6.57 6.04 16.06
N GLU A 261 7.43 6.81 15.38
CA GLU A 261 7.73 8.22 15.64
C GLU A 261 7.93 9.07 14.39
#